data_4f93fc20364e02a1e54f736e722b4d0c
#
_entry.id   4f93fc20364e02a1e54f736e722b4d0c
#
_cell.length_a   1.000
_cell.length_b   1.000
_cell.length_c   1.000
_cell.angle_alpha   90.00
_cell.angle_beta   90.00
_cell.angle_gamma   90.00
#
_symmetry.space_group_name_H-M   'P 1'
#
loop_
_entity.id
_entity.type
_entity.pdbx_description
1 polymer ?
#
loop_
_entity_poly.entity_id
_entity_poly.type
_entity_poly.pdbx_seq_one_letter_code
_entity_poly.pdbx_strand_id
1 'polypeptide(L)'
;MVEGMDTSKYIDKNFKRRKLFGPYRLISKGLSKKVSVLIAIFIIAVIIIPILFAPFLGIQDPTLQGLEKINTPPFWMDGGSREHILGTDFLGRDLLSRILYGGRNSLIIAGGALIISLSFGTLLGTISGHFGGKIDTIIQRLIELQIAFPFIILALAILTVFPIKITTLIFVLFLSTWAAYARTFRGIVLVETKKLYILGAKAIGEPEIVIIFKYLLRNIIPTILVLASVDLAFLITMEAAISFVGLGIQPPAPSWGNIIGEGKKYIDIAWWIPTMPGIFLILLTFGLNLLSDSLEK
;
A
#
# COMPACT_ATOMS: atom_id res chain seq x y z
N MET A 1 -5.25 39.24 22.91
CA MET A 1 -4.06 39.59 22.10
C MET A 1 -3.41 38.29 21.61
N VAL A 2 -4.01 37.65 20.61
CA VAL A 2 -3.40 36.56 19.81
C VAL A 2 -4.00 36.69 18.41
N GLU A 3 -3.63 37.82 17.76
CA GLU A 3 -3.86 38.03 16.34
C GLU A 3 -2.59 37.64 15.60
N GLY A 4 -2.73 36.86 14.52
CA GLY A 4 -1.70 36.78 13.48
C GLY A 4 -0.89 35.50 13.39
N MET A 5 -1.37 34.33 13.81
CA MET A 5 -0.69 33.10 13.44
C MET A 5 -1.23 32.61 12.10
N ASP A 6 -0.47 32.89 11.03
CA ASP A 6 -0.72 32.41 9.66
C ASP A 6 -0.66 30.88 9.64
N THR A 7 -1.83 30.26 9.84
CA THR A 7 -1.99 28.80 9.86
C THR A 7 -1.63 28.13 8.53
N SER A 8 -1.61 28.90 7.43
CA SER A 8 -1.21 28.40 6.10
C SER A 8 0.27 28.00 6.08
N LYS A 9 1.14 28.75 6.80
CA LYS A 9 2.56 28.44 6.96
C LYS A 9 2.83 27.22 7.84
N TYR A 10 1.94 26.93 8.81
CA TYR A 10 2.09 25.77 9.69
C TYR A 10 1.71 24.45 8.99
N ILE A 11 0.67 24.49 8.15
CA ILE A 11 0.26 23.36 7.32
C ILE A 11 1.34 23.07 6.27
N ASP A 12 1.85 24.09 5.59
CA ASP A 12 2.90 23.96 4.58
C ASP A 12 4.22 23.43 5.17
N LYS A 13 4.58 23.83 6.40
CA LYS A 13 5.81 23.37 7.08
C LYS A 13 5.73 21.90 7.53
N ASN A 14 4.57 21.43 8.01
CA ASN A 14 4.40 20.06 8.46
C ASN A 14 4.15 19.08 7.30
N PHE A 15 3.49 19.53 6.23
CA PHE A 15 3.38 18.78 4.98
C PHE A 15 4.74 18.67 4.26
N LYS A 16 5.56 19.73 4.28
CA LYS A 16 6.94 19.70 3.74
C LYS A 16 7.91 18.80 4.53
N ARG A 17 7.62 18.46 5.81
CA ARG A 17 8.48 17.57 6.61
C ARG A 17 8.33 16.08 6.30
N ARG A 18 7.29 15.62 5.58
CA ARG A 18 7.23 14.26 5.00
C ARG A 18 8.12 14.09 3.75
N LYS A 19 9.12 14.96 3.58
CA LYS A 19 10.18 14.87 2.54
C LYS A 19 11.19 13.73 2.71
N LEU A 20 10.79 12.62 3.35
CA LEU A 20 11.70 11.53 3.73
C LEU A 20 12.00 10.50 2.61
N PHE A 21 11.50 10.71 1.38
CA PHE A 21 11.82 9.81 0.28
C PHE A 21 12.53 10.56 -0.86
N GLY A 22 13.84 10.77 -0.66
CA GLY A 22 14.70 11.62 -1.47
C GLY A 22 15.05 11.19 -2.90
N PRO A 23 15.23 9.92 -3.30
CA PRO A 23 15.77 9.62 -4.63
C PRO A 23 14.78 9.81 -5.77
N TYR A 24 13.48 9.59 -5.55
CA TYR A 24 12.45 9.65 -6.61
C TYR A 24 12.14 11.08 -7.10
N ARG A 25 12.36 12.07 -6.28
CA ARG A 25 12.12 13.49 -6.60
C ARG A 25 13.10 14.07 -7.63
N LEU A 26 14.26 13.44 -7.80
CA LEU A 26 15.26 13.87 -8.80
C LEU A 26 14.81 13.52 -10.23
N ILE A 27 14.13 12.39 -10.41
CA ILE A 27 13.63 11.95 -11.72
C ILE A 27 12.41 12.80 -12.14
N SER A 28 11.52 13.13 -11.20
CA SER A 28 10.31 13.92 -11.49
C SER A 28 10.58 15.41 -11.77
N LYS A 29 11.74 15.95 -11.40
CA LYS A 29 12.11 17.37 -11.66
C LYS A 29 12.49 17.64 -13.11
N GLY A 30 12.89 16.63 -13.88
CA GLY A 30 13.29 16.77 -15.28
C GLY A 30 12.18 16.51 -16.29
N LEU A 31 11.05 15.90 -15.85
CA LEU A 31 9.93 15.50 -16.73
C LEU A 31 8.73 16.44 -16.55
N SER A 32 8.01 16.71 -17.64
CA SER A 32 6.74 17.42 -17.50
C SER A 32 5.75 16.56 -16.71
N LYS A 33 4.85 17.18 -15.93
CA LYS A 33 3.83 16.48 -15.12
C LYS A 33 3.07 15.41 -15.93
N LYS A 34 2.67 15.75 -17.16
CA LYS A 34 1.95 14.85 -18.07
C LYS A 34 2.77 13.59 -18.40
N VAL A 35 4.05 13.74 -18.68
CA VAL A 35 4.94 12.63 -19.01
C VAL A 35 5.15 11.71 -17.80
N SER A 36 5.34 12.27 -16.61
CA SER A 36 5.46 11.47 -15.38
C SER A 36 4.22 10.64 -15.09
N VAL A 37 3.02 11.22 -15.25
CA VAL A 37 1.74 10.49 -15.11
C VAL A 37 1.63 9.36 -16.11
N LEU A 38 1.94 9.61 -17.39
CA LEU A 38 1.87 8.59 -18.43
C LEU A 38 2.83 7.43 -18.15
N ILE A 39 4.07 7.71 -17.76
CA ILE A 39 5.05 6.68 -17.38
C ILE A 39 4.54 5.87 -16.18
N ALA A 40 4.03 6.54 -15.14
CA ALA A 40 3.50 5.87 -13.96
C ALA A 40 2.34 4.94 -14.32
N ILE A 41 1.36 5.42 -15.08
CA ILE A 41 0.21 4.61 -15.54
C ILE A 41 0.70 3.44 -16.41
N PHE A 42 1.64 3.67 -17.31
CA PHE A 42 2.18 2.61 -18.16
C PHE A 42 2.85 1.50 -17.33
N ILE A 43 3.74 1.85 -16.39
CA ILE A 43 4.40 0.88 -15.51
C ILE A 43 3.37 0.09 -14.68
N ILE A 44 2.42 0.80 -14.07
CA ILE A 44 1.37 0.17 -13.26
C ILE A 44 0.52 -0.77 -14.13
N ALA A 45 0.13 -0.33 -15.33
CA ALA A 45 -0.70 -1.12 -16.24
C ALA A 45 0.02 -2.39 -16.71
N VAL A 46 1.29 -2.29 -17.10
CA VAL A 46 2.11 -3.44 -17.55
C VAL A 46 2.23 -4.51 -16.46
N ILE A 47 2.17 -4.13 -15.18
CA ILE A 47 2.27 -5.07 -14.07
C ILE A 47 0.89 -5.55 -13.63
N ILE A 48 -0.07 -4.64 -13.42
CA ILE A 48 -1.38 -4.98 -12.86
C ILE A 48 -2.25 -5.74 -13.87
N ILE A 49 -2.23 -5.38 -15.15
CA ILE A 49 -3.07 -6.06 -16.16
C ILE A 49 -2.78 -7.56 -16.22
N PRO A 50 -1.53 -8.03 -16.40
CA PRO A 50 -1.24 -9.47 -16.39
C PRO A 50 -1.61 -10.16 -15.07
N ILE A 51 -1.43 -9.49 -13.94
CA ILE A 51 -1.81 -10.02 -12.61
C ILE A 51 -3.32 -10.25 -12.52
N LEU A 52 -4.13 -9.29 -12.94
CA LEU A 52 -5.59 -9.39 -12.91
C LEU A 52 -6.11 -10.44 -13.87
N PHE A 53 -5.51 -10.55 -15.07
CA PHE A 53 -5.90 -11.49 -16.09
C PHE A 53 -5.16 -12.84 -16.01
N ALA A 54 -4.33 -13.08 -14.98
CA ALA A 54 -3.58 -14.32 -14.79
C ALA A 54 -4.42 -15.60 -15.00
N PRO A 55 -5.67 -15.72 -14.48
CA PRO A 55 -6.50 -16.91 -14.70
C PRO A 55 -6.91 -17.14 -16.17
N PHE A 56 -6.87 -16.08 -17.00
CA PHE A 56 -7.30 -16.13 -18.40
C PHE A 56 -6.13 -16.24 -19.40
N LEU A 57 -4.89 -16.11 -18.93
CA LEU A 57 -3.69 -16.15 -19.78
C LEU A 57 -3.26 -17.56 -20.19
N GLY A 58 -3.95 -18.61 -19.69
CA GLY A 58 -3.59 -20.00 -19.98
C GLY A 58 -2.20 -20.40 -19.47
N ILE A 59 -1.67 -19.68 -18.48
CA ILE A 59 -0.41 -20.00 -17.82
C ILE A 59 -0.56 -21.21 -16.91
N GLN A 60 0.55 -21.86 -16.61
CA GLN A 60 0.58 -23.06 -15.77
C GLN A 60 0.02 -22.78 -14.36
N ASP A 61 -0.49 -23.82 -13.70
CA ASP A 61 -0.87 -23.73 -12.30
C ASP A 61 0.38 -23.35 -11.45
N PRO A 62 0.34 -22.28 -10.65
CA PRO A 62 1.48 -21.82 -9.87
C PRO A 62 1.91 -22.81 -8.76
N THR A 63 1.12 -23.84 -8.51
CA THR A 63 1.38 -24.87 -7.49
C THR A 63 1.87 -26.18 -8.07
N LEU A 64 1.78 -26.35 -9.40
CA LEU A 64 2.19 -27.57 -10.08
C LEU A 64 3.70 -27.73 -10.01
N GLN A 65 4.15 -28.83 -9.41
CA GLN A 65 5.57 -29.15 -9.24
C GLN A 65 6.07 -30.01 -10.41
N GLY A 66 7.29 -29.73 -10.86
CA GLY A 66 7.97 -30.48 -11.93
C GLY A 66 9.39 -30.85 -11.51
N LEU A 67 9.55 -31.93 -10.73
CA LEU A 67 10.84 -32.30 -10.15
C LEU A 67 11.95 -32.56 -11.18
N GLU A 68 11.60 -32.83 -12.43
CA GLU A 68 12.56 -32.97 -13.55
C GLU A 68 13.07 -31.61 -14.07
N LYS A 69 12.41 -30.52 -13.70
CA LYS A 69 12.67 -29.14 -14.20
C LYS A 69 13.06 -28.18 -13.06
N ILE A 70 13.68 -28.70 -12.01
CA ILE A 70 14.13 -27.90 -10.86
C ILE A 70 15.20 -26.88 -11.29
N ASN A 71 15.03 -25.63 -10.87
CA ASN A 71 15.96 -24.53 -11.14
C ASN A 71 16.29 -24.37 -12.63
N THR A 72 15.33 -24.66 -13.52
CA THR A 72 15.51 -24.39 -14.96
C THR A 72 15.68 -22.88 -15.16
N PRO A 73 16.73 -22.42 -15.87
CA PRO A 73 16.96 -21.00 -16.05
C PRO A 73 15.91 -20.34 -16.96
N PRO A 74 15.78 -19.00 -16.96
CA PRO A 74 14.96 -18.26 -17.89
C PRO A 74 15.30 -18.56 -19.35
N PHE A 75 14.32 -18.42 -20.26
CA PHE A 75 14.44 -18.82 -21.68
C PHE A 75 15.60 -18.18 -22.43
N TRP A 76 16.13 -17.04 -21.99
CA TRP A 76 17.26 -16.33 -22.60
C TRP A 76 18.63 -16.80 -22.10
N MET A 77 18.68 -17.77 -21.15
CA MET A 77 19.91 -18.34 -20.65
C MET A 77 20.14 -19.76 -21.21
N ASP A 78 21.38 -20.20 -21.20
CA ASP A 78 21.74 -21.56 -21.61
C ASP A 78 21.03 -22.59 -20.70
N GLY A 79 20.38 -23.57 -21.31
CA GLY A 79 19.52 -24.53 -20.61
C GLY A 79 18.12 -24.06 -20.33
N GLY A 80 17.75 -22.84 -20.73
CA GLY A 80 16.40 -22.29 -20.57
C GLY A 80 15.40 -22.90 -21.54
N SER A 81 14.11 -22.85 -21.18
CA SER A 81 13.00 -23.35 -21.98
C SER A 81 11.96 -22.26 -22.24
N ARG A 82 11.41 -22.24 -23.46
CA ARG A 82 10.27 -21.36 -23.79
C ARG A 82 8.97 -21.73 -23.05
N GLU A 83 8.90 -22.94 -22.53
CA GLU A 83 7.80 -23.40 -21.70
C GLU A 83 7.78 -22.68 -20.34
N HIS A 84 8.96 -22.26 -19.85
CA HIS A 84 9.15 -21.52 -18.59
C HIS A 84 9.88 -20.20 -18.86
N ILE A 85 9.13 -19.17 -19.25
CA ILE A 85 9.69 -17.88 -19.71
C ILE A 85 10.66 -17.28 -18.70
N LEU A 86 10.29 -17.25 -17.42
CA LEU A 86 11.15 -16.74 -16.33
C LEU A 86 11.91 -17.86 -15.59
N GLY A 87 11.89 -19.08 -16.13
CA GLY A 87 12.45 -20.25 -15.50
C GLY A 87 11.54 -20.88 -14.46
N THR A 88 12.10 -21.79 -13.67
CA THR A 88 11.40 -22.51 -12.60
C THR A 88 12.07 -22.28 -11.25
N ASP A 89 11.35 -22.61 -10.20
CA ASP A 89 11.88 -22.58 -8.84
C ASP A 89 12.50 -23.92 -8.39
N PHE A 90 12.87 -24.00 -7.12
CA PHE A 90 13.49 -25.17 -6.50
C PHE A 90 12.57 -26.41 -6.37
N LEU A 91 11.30 -26.32 -6.73
CA LEU A 91 10.34 -27.41 -6.86
C LEU A 91 9.92 -27.63 -8.31
N GLY A 92 10.55 -26.93 -9.27
CA GLY A 92 10.21 -27.00 -10.70
C GLY A 92 8.89 -26.33 -11.05
N ARG A 93 8.35 -25.44 -10.18
CA ARG A 93 7.13 -24.67 -10.44
C ARG A 93 7.45 -23.49 -11.36
N ASP A 94 6.55 -23.17 -12.28
CA ASP A 94 6.74 -22.04 -13.22
C ASP A 94 6.79 -20.70 -12.49
N LEU A 95 7.90 -19.98 -12.67
CA LEU A 95 8.15 -18.75 -11.92
C LEU A 95 7.25 -17.60 -12.39
N LEU A 96 6.95 -17.49 -13.70
CA LEU A 96 6.05 -16.47 -14.22
C LEU A 96 4.65 -16.62 -13.63
N SER A 97 4.10 -17.82 -13.64
CA SER A 97 2.81 -18.12 -13.02
C SER A 97 2.81 -17.75 -11.53
N ARG A 98 3.85 -18.14 -10.81
CA ARG A 98 3.98 -17.80 -9.39
C ARG A 98 4.04 -16.29 -9.13
N ILE A 99 4.74 -15.54 -9.99
CA ILE A 99 4.81 -14.07 -9.87
C ILE A 99 3.45 -13.43 -10.12
N LEU A 100 2.71 -13.86 -11.14
CA LEU A 100 1.41 -13.28 -11.46
C LEU A 100 0.35 -13.63 -10.40
N TYR A 101 0.21 -14.87 -10.02
CA TYR A 101 -0.71 -15.27 -8.95
C TYR A 101 -0.28 -14.75 -7.58
N GLY A 102 1.03 -14.72 -7.31
CA GLY A 102 1.58 -14.12 -6.09
C GLY A 102 1.31 -12.63 -6.00
N GLY A 103 1.48 -11.91 -7.10
CA GLY A 103 1.13 -10.49 -7.19
C GLY A 103 -0.36 -10.24 -6.93
N ARG A 104 -1.24 -11.12 -7.42
CA ARG A 104 -2.69 -11.05 -7.14
C ARG A 104 -2.97 -11.16 -5.64
N ASN A 105 -2.35 -12.13 -4.96
CA ASN A 105 -2.50 -12.30 -3.53
C ASN A 105 -1.96 -11.10 -2.75
N SER A 106 -0.76 -10.61 -3.09
CA SER A 106 -0.17 -9.42 -2.46
C SER A 106 -1.05 -8.17 -2.66
N LEU A 107 -1.62 -7.99 -3.87
CA LEU A 107 -2.53 -6.87 -4.15
C LEU A 107 -3.86 -6.98 -3.39
N ILE A 108 -4.43 -8.18 -3.24
CA ILE A 108 -5.66 -8.39 -2.47
C ILE A 108 -5.42 -8.04 -1.00
N ILE A 109 -4.29 -8.45 -0.43
CA ILE A 109 -3.96 -8.17 0.97
C ILE A 109 -3.70 -6.68 1.18
N ALA A 110 -2.81 -6.09 0.39
CA ALA A 110 -2.46 -4.68 0.52
C ALA A 110 -3.65 -3.76 0.20
N GLY A 111 -4.39 -4.05 -0.87
CA GLY A 111 -5.58 -3.30 -1.26
C GLY A 111 -6.71 -3.41 -0.24
N GLY A 112 -6.96 -4.62 0.29
CA GLY A 112 -7.94 -4.84 1.36
C GLY A 112 -7.58 -4.07 2.64
N ALA A 113 -6.32 -4.11 3.05
CA ALA A 113 -5.82 -3.35 4.19
C ALA A 113 -5.95 -1.84 3.96
N LEU A 114 -5.61 -1.36 2.77
CA LEU A 114 -5.74 0.05 2.39
C LEU A 114 -7.18 0.54 2.51
N ILE A 115 -8.14 -0.17 1.91
CA ILE A 115 -9.55 0.22 1.91
C ILE A 115 -10.08 0.29 3.34
N ILE A 116 -9.80 -0.71 4.16
CA ILE A 116 -10.26 -0.74 5.56
C ILE A 116 -9.60 0.39 6.36
N SER A 117 -8.28 0.59 6.22
CA SER A 117 -7.55 1.64 6.94
C SER A 117 -8.01 3.04 6.57
N LEU A 118 -8.19 3.31 5.27
CA LEU A 118 -8.70 4.58 4.79
C LEU A 118 -10.11 4.85 5.31
N SER A 119 -11.02 3.87 5.17
CA SER A 119 -12.40 4.03 5.60
C SER A 119 -12.51 4.27 7.10
N PHE A 120 -11.87 3.41 7.89
CA PHE A 120 -11.89 3.47 9.35
C PHE A 120 -11.17 4.71 9.89
N GLY A 121 -9.95 4.98 9.40
CA GLY A 121 -9.16 6.13 9.84
C GLY A 121 -9.80 7.46 9.43
N THR A 122 -10.35 7.57 8.20
CA THR A 122 -11.08 8.76 7.76
C THR A 122 -12.32 9.00 8.62
N LEU A 123 -13.09 7.95 8.90
CA LEU A 123 -14.29 8.05 9.73
C LEU A 123 -13.94 8.53 11.14
N LEU A 124 -13.00 7.86 11.83
CA LEU A 124 -12.59 8.24 13.17
C LEU A 124 -11.96 9.63 13.22
N GLY A 125 -11.11 9.96 12.24
CA GLY A 125 -10.49 11.28 12.15
C GLY A 125 -11.51 12.39 11.94
N THR A 126 -12.53 12.14 11.10
CA THR A 126 -13.62 13.09 10.85
C THR A 126 -14.48 13.29 12.09
N ILE A 127 -14.87 12.22 12.77
CA ILE A 127 -15.64 12.27 14.02
C ILE A 127 -14.84 13.02 15.09
N SER A 128 -13.58 12.69 15.27
CA SER A 128 -12.67 13.31 16.23
C SER A 128 -12.52 14.83 15.99
N GLY A 129 -12.26 15.21 14.74
CA GLY A 129 -12.06 16.62 14.37
C GLY A 129 -13.34 17.45 14.37
N HIS A 130 -14.49 16.83 14.11
CA HIS A 130 -15.78 17.53 14.03
C HIS A 130 -16.44 17.75 15.41
N PHE A 131 -16.54 16.69 16.22
CA PHE A 131 -17.21 16.76 17.52
C PHE A 131 -16.31 17.30 18.63
N GLY A 132 -15.00 17.03 18.58
CA GLY A 132 -14.06 17.50 19.62
C GLY A 132 -14.31 16.90 21.01
N GLY A 133 -13.88 17.60 22.03
CA GLY A 133 -14.17 17.27 23.44
C GLY A 133 -13.75 15.85 23.86
N LYS A 134 -14.63 15.15 24.60
CA LYS A 134 -14.35 13.79 25.11
C LYS A 134 -14.17 12.75 24.00
N ILE A 135 -14.93 12.88 22.91
CA ILE A 135 -14.84 11.96 21.74
C ILE A 135 -13.45 12.06 21.11
N ASP A 136 -13.00 13.28 20.88
CA ASP A 136 -11.65 13.53 20.38
C ASP A 136 -10.58 12.95 21.32
N THR A 137 -10.70 13.19 22.61
CA THR A 137 -9.76 12.69 23.61
C THR A 137 -9.65 11.15 23.56
N ILE A 138 -10.78 10.45 23.50
CA ILE A 138 -10.79 8.98 23.45
C ILE A 138 -10.12 8.49 22.18
N ILE A 139 -10.48 9.04 21.01
CA ILE A 139 -9.92 8.63 19.72
C ILE A 139 -8.40 8.91 19.69
N GLN A 140 -7.95 10.07 20.21
CA GLN A 140 -6.52 10.36 20.27
C GLN A 140 -5.76 9.39 21.19
N ARG A 141 -6.34 8.97 22.31
CA ARG A 141 -5.74 7.94 23.18
C ARG A 141 -5.58 6.59 22.46
N LEU A 142 -6.59 6.18 21.69
CA LEU A 142 -6.49 4.95 20.88
C LEU A 142 -5.38 5.05 19.81
N ILE A 143 -5.27 6.20 19.15
CA ILE A 143 -4.20 6.48 18.19
C ILE A 143 -2.83 6.44 18.86
N GLU A 144 -2.68 7.08 20.02
CA GLU A 144 -1.43 7.10 20.79
C GLU A 144 -1.00 5.69 21.20
N LEU A 145 -1.94 4.89 21.71
CA LEU A 145 -1.69 3.48 22.06
C LEU A 145 -1.21 2.68 20.85
N GLN A 146 -1.88 2.83 19.71
CA GLN A 146 -1.50 2.11 18.49
C GLN A 146 -0.09 2.47 18.00
N ILE A 147 0.27 3.75 18.05
CA ILE A 147 1.58 4.24 17.56
C ILE A 147 2.71 3.95 18.55
N ALA A 148 2.39 3.76 19.84
CA ALA A 148 3.39 3.41 20.85
C ALA A 148 4.04 2.03 20.60
N PHE A 149 3.33 1.13 19.91
CA PHE A 149 3.87 -0.19 19.58
C PHE A 149 4.58 -0.18 18.23
N PRO A 150 5.85 -0.64 18.14
CA PRO A 150 6.49 -0.87 16.86
C PRO A 150 5.69 -1.88 16.04
N PHE A 151 5.28 -1.47 14.83
CA PHE A 151 4.37 -2.25 13.97
C PHE A 151 4.85 -3.70 13.77
N ILE A 152 6.15 -3.90 13.48
CA ILE A 152 6.71 -5.23 13.22
C ILE A 152 6.53 -6.14 14.44
N ILE A 153 6.74 -5.64 15.65
CA ILE A 153 6.56 -6.44 16.89
C ILE A 153 5.09 -6.82 17.07
N LEU A 154 4.18 -5.88 16.82
CA LEU A 154 2.74 -6.14 16.88
C LEU A 154 2.31 -7.16 15.83
N ALA A 155 2.81 -7.05 14.60
CA ALA A 155 2.57 -8.00 13.53
C ALA A 155 3.03 -9.42 13.90
N LEU A 156 4.26 -9.55 14.40
CA LEU A 156 4.82 -10.82 14.88
C LEU A 156 3.95 -11.44 15.98
N ALA A 157 3.59 -10.64 16.97
CA ALA A 157 2.76 -11.11 18.10
C ALA A 157 1.38 -11.64 17.62
N ILE A 158 0.73 -10.95 16.69
CA ILE A 158 -0.56 -11.38 16.15
C ILE A 158 -0.41 -12.64 15.31
N LEU A 159 0.56 -12.67 14.40
CA LEU A 159 0.74 -13.79 13.44
C LEU A 159 1.28 -15.06 14.09
N THR A 160 1.83 -15.00 15.31
CA THR A 160 2.21 -16.18 16.08
C THR A 160 1.03 -16.80 16.84
N VAL A 161 0.02 -15.99 17.18
CA VAL A 161 -1.16 -16.45 17.95
C VAL A 161 -2.30 -16.85 17.03
N PHE A 162 -2.54 -16.10 15.97
CA PHE A 162 -3.66 -16.32 15.05
C PHE A 162 -3.22 -17.09 13.79
N PRO A 163 -4.10 -17.94 13.21
CA PRO A 163 -3.79 -18.65 11.97
C PRO A 163 -3.52 -17.66 10.83
N ILE A 164 -2.46 -17.92 10.08
CA ILE A 164 -2.04 -17.09 8.95
C ILE A 164 -3.01 -17.30 7.78
N LYS A 165 -3.92 -16.35 7.59
CA LYS A 165 -4.89 -16.29 6.50
C LYS A 165 -4.83 -14.90 5.85
N ILE A 166 -5.36 -14.76 4.64
CA ILE A 166 -5.48 -13.47 3.94
C ILE A 166 -6.16 -12.43 4.83
N THR A 167 -7.23 -12.80 5.52
CA THR A 167 -7.96 -11.90 6.44
C THR A 167 -7.12 -11.44 7.62
N THR A 168 -6.31 -12.33 8.21
CA THR A 168 -5.40 -11.98 9.31
C THR A 168 -4.30 -11.03 8.83
N LEU A 169 -3.74 -11.26 7.64
CA LEU A 169 -2.74 -10.37 7.03
C LEU A 169 -3.32 -9.00 6.71
N ILE A 170 -4.54 -8.94 6.16
CA ILE A 170 -5.28 -7.68 5.95
C ILE A 170 -5.45 -6.93 7.26
N PHE A 171 -5.87 -7.62 8.33
CA PHE A 171 -6.06 -7.01 9.65
C PHE A 171 -4.75 -6.49 10.23
N VAL A 172 -3.67 -7.25 10.15
CA VAL A 172 -2.34 -6.82 10.61
C VAL A 172 -1.89 -5.57 9.86
N LEU A 173 -1.99 -5.57 8.53
CA LEU A 173 -1.61 -4.40 7.73
C LEU A 173 -2.53 -3.20 7.97
N PHE A 174 -3.82 -3.41 8.19
CA PHE A 174 -4.75 -2.35 8.62
C PHE A 174 -4.24 -1.64 9.87
N LEU A 175 -3.77 -2.38 10.88
CA LEU A 175 -3.23 -1.80 12.11
C LEU A 175 -2.01 -0.91 11.87
N SER A 176 -1.28 -1.07 10.77
CA SER A 176 -0.10 -0.25 10.47
C SER A 176 -0.43 1.19 10.05
N THR A 177 -1.61 1.43 9.49
CA THR A 177 -1.89 2.69 8.79
C THR A 177 -3.13 3.46 9.26
N TRP A 178 -4.14 2.81 9.86
CA TRP A 178 -5.39 3.47 10.25
C TRP A 178 -5.20 4.68 11.17
N ALA A 179 -4.27 4.58 12.13
CA ALA A 179 -4.00 5.65 13.10
C ALA A 179 -3.40 6.91 12.45
N ALA A 180 -2.54 6.71 11.43
CA ALA A 180 -1.98 7.80 10.63
C ALA A 180 -3.08 8.51 9.83
N TYR A 181 -4.02 7.76 9.24
CA TYR A 181 -5.18 8.33 8.56
C TYR A 181 -6.07 9.11 9.52
N ALA A 182 -6.43 8.52 10.67
CA ALA A 182 -7.27 9.17 11.66
C ALA A 182 -6.66 10.51 12.13
N ARG A 183 -5.36 10.55 12.38
CA ARG A 183 -4.64 11.78 12.75
C ARG A 183 -4.63 12.81 11.64
N THR A 184 -4.38 12.38 10.40
CA THR A 184 -4.32 13.27 9.23
C THR A 184 -5.69 13.90 8.97
N PHE A 185 -6.75 13.08 8.92
CA PHE A 185 -8.10 13.58 8.63
C PHE A 185 -8.68 14.42 9.76
N ARG A 186 -8.37 14.09 11.03
CA ARG A 186 -8.67 14.98 12.14
C ARG A 186 -8.09 16.37 11.91
N GLY A 187 -6.82 16.45 11.55
CA GLY A 187 -6.16 17.74 11.28
C GLY A 187 -6.83 18.54 10.16
N ILE A 188 -7.21 17.87 9.08
CA ILE A 188 -7.93 18.49 7.96
C ILE A 188 -9.30 18.99 8.40
N VAL A 189 -10.08 18.17 9.12
CA VAL A 189 -11.43 18.50 9.56
C VAL A 189 -11.43 19.67 10.54
N LEU A 190 -10.45 19.76 11.45
CA LEU A 190 -10.31 20.90 12.37
C LEU A 190 -10.13 22.24 11.63
N VAL A 191 -9.51 22.22 10.46
CA VAL A 191 -9.35 23.42 9.62
C VAL A 191 -10.63 23.66 8.79
N GLU A 192 -11.20 22.61 8.19
CA GLU A 192 -12.40 22.71 7.36
C GLU A 192 -13.62 23.23 8.15
N THR A 193 -13.81 22.79 9.38
CA THR A 193 -14.95 23.19 10.22
C THR A 193 -14.99 24.69 10.54
N LYS A 194 -13.88 25.41 10.37
CA LYS A 194 -13.81 26.87 10.56
C LYS A 194 -14.11 27.67 9.30
N LYS A 195 -14.29 27.03 8.16
CA LYS A 195 -14.56 27.72 6.90
C LYS A 195 -16.00 28.25 6.83
N LEU A 196 -16.18 29.38 6.16
CA LEU A 196 -17.47 30.09 6.06
C LEU A 196 -18.62 29.23 5.54
N TYR A 197 -18.35 28.31 4.58
CA TYR A 197 -19.40 27.45 4.03
C TYR A 197 -19.93 26.42 5.06
N ILE A 198 -19.08 25.94 5.99
CA ILE A 198 -19.51 25.06 7.09
C ILE A 198 -20.27 25.90 8.16
N LEU A 199 -19.76 27.08 8.49
CA LEU A 199 -20.44 27.98 9.43
C LEU A 199 -21.82 28.40 8.88
N GLY A 200 -21.91 28.66 7.58
CA GLY A 200 -23.18 28.94 6.90
C GLY A 200 -24.14 27.75 6.95
N ALA A 201 -23.68 26.53 6.70
CA ALA A 201 -24.50 25.32 6.80
C ALA A 201 -25.04 25.12 8.25
N LYS A 202 -24.20 25.37 9.26
CA LYS A 202 -24.64 25.35 10.67
C LYS A 202 -25.66 26.43 10.99
N ALA A 203 -25.47 27.64 10.48
CA ALA A 203 -26.39 28.77 10.71
C ALA A 203 -27.79 28.55 10.14
N ILE A 204 -27.93 27.83 9.05
CA ILE A 204 -29.25 27.46 8.45
C ILE A 204 -29.82 26.19 9.08
N GLY A 205 -29.15 25.58 10.09
CA GLY A 205 -29.68 24.41 10.81
C GLY A 205 -29.46 23.07 10.10
N GLU A 206 -28.51 22.95 9.15
CA GLU A 206 -28.21 21.65 8.53
C GLU A 206 -27.80 20.62 9.59
N PRO A 207 -28.32 19.37 9.51
CA PRO A 207 -27.95 18.30 10.43
C PRO A 207 -26.44 17.99 10.37
N GLU A 208 -25.84 17.67 11.52
CA GLU A 208 -24.39 17.36 11.60
C GLU A 208 -23.97 16.23 10.65
N ILE A 209 -24.82 15.22 10.45
CA ILE A 209 -24.59 14.11 9.51
C ILE A 209 -24.44 14.63 8.06
N VAL A 210 -25.26 15.60 7.67
CA VAL A 210 -25.20 16.22 6.34
C VAL A 210 -23.92 17.03 6.20
N ILE A 211 -23.53 17.76 7.25
CA ILE A 211 -22.27 18.52 7.27
C ILE A 211 -21.09 17.59 7.06
N ILE A 212 -21.04 16.45 7.76
CA ILE A 212 -19.97 15.46 7.64
C ILE A 212 -19.92 14.88 6.22
N PHE A 213 -21.01 14.29 5.74
CA PHE A 213 -21.00 13.52 4.49
C PHE A 213 -21.02 14.38 3.24
N LYS A 214 -21.78 15.47 3.21
CA LYS A 214 -21.98 16.33 2.04
C LYS A 214 -20.86 17.37 1.87
N TYR A 215 -20.38 17.92 2.98
CA TYR A 215 -19.42 19.01 2.94
C TYR A 215 -18.00 18.57 3.31
N LEU A 216 -17.79 17.95 4.49
CA LEU A 216 -16.44 17.60 4.95
C LEU A 216 -15.83 16.47 4.13
N LEU A 217 -16.48 15.32 4.02
CA LEU A 217 -15.93 14.17 3.29
C LEU A 217 -15.67 14.48 1.82
N ARG A 218 -16.56 15.22 1.17
CA ARG A 218 -16.39 15.62 -0.24
C ARG A 218 -15.10 16.42 -0.46
N ASN A 219 -14.75 17.30 0.47
CA ASN A 219 -13.53 18.11 0.36
C ASN A 219 -12.25 17.34 0.74
N ILE A 220 -12.39 16.21 1.44
CA ILE A 220 -11.27 15.35 1.85
C ILE A 220 -10.88 14.33 0.74
N ILE A 221 -11.82 13.97 -0.16
CA ILE A 221 -11.60 12.96 -1.21
C ILE A 221 -10.30 13.17 -2.02
N PRO A 222 -9.95 14.37 -2.50
CA PRO A 222 -8.70 14.54 -3.24
C PRO A 222 -7.46 14.14 -2.43
N THR A 223 -7.45 14.48 -1.15
CA THR A 223 -6.36 14.11 -0.23
C THR A 223 -6.32 12.59 0.00
N ILE A 224 -7.50 11.95 0.09
CA ILE A 224 -7.61 10.48 0.20
C ILE A 224 -6.91 9.80 -0.99
N LEU A 225 -7.18 10.25 -2.22
CA LEU A 225 -6.61 9.62 -3.42
C LEU A 225 -5.09 9.72 -3.49
N VAL A 226 -4.53 10.87 -3.11
CA VAL A 226 -3.07 11.05 -3.04
C VAL A 226 -2.45 10.12 -2.00
N LEU A 227 -2.99 10.09 -0.79
CA LEU A 227 -2.51 9.23 0.29
C LEU A 227 -2.65 7.74 -0.06
N ALA A 228 -3.77 7.35 -0.66
CA ALA A 228 -4.02 5.97 -1.07
C ALA A 228 -2.94 5.44 -2.02
N SER A 229 -2.46 6.26 -2.95
CA SER A 229 -1.42 5.85 -3.92
C SER A 229 -0.08 5.56 -3.24
N VAL A 230 0.35 6.42 -2.31
CA VAL A 230 1.61 6.22 -1.53
C VAL A 230 1.49 5.01 -0.63
N ASP A 231 0.37 4.93 0.10
CA ASP A 231 0.22 3.91 1.13
C ASP A 231 -0.06 2.53 0.53
N LEU A 232 -0.60 2.43 -0.69
CA LEU A 232 -0.67 1.15 -1.41
C LEU A 232 0.75 0.61 -1.68
N ALA A 233 1.67 1.44 -2.15
CA ALA A 233 3.06 1.05 -2.36
C ALA A 233 3.74 0.61 -1.04
N PHE A 234 3.47 1.34 0.04
CA PHE A 234 3.96 1.00 1.38
C PHE A 234 3.39 -0.35 1.87
N LEU A 235 2.07 -0.57 1.74
CA LEU A 235 1.42 -1.79 2.20
C LEU A 235 1.82 -3.03 1.41
N ILE A 236 2.04 -2.91 0.09
CA ILE A 236 2.59 -3.99 -0.73
C ILE A 236 4.00 -4.35 -0.26
N THR A 237 4.83 -3.34 0.03
CA THR A 237 6.19 -3.57 0.55
C THR A 237 6.19 -4.21 1.93
N MET A 238 5.26 -3.81 2.81
CA MET A 238 5.11 -4.38 4.15
C MET A 238 4.57 -5.83 4.09
N GLU A 239 3.62 -6.13 3.20
CA GLU A 239 3.18 -7.50 2.95
C GLU A 239 4.35 -8.37 2.51
N ALA A 240 5.11 -7.89 1.52
CA ALA A 240 6.27 -8.61 1.03
C ALA A 240 7.34 -8.83 2.12
N ALA A 241 7.57 -7.86 3.00
CA ALA A 241 8.51 -7.99 4.12
C ALA A 241 8.06 -9.04 5.15
N ILE A 242 6.77 -9.05 5.52
CA ILE A 242 6.19 -10.05 6.43
C ILE A 242 6.26 -11.45 5.79
N SER A 243 5.90 -11.56 4.52
CA SER A 243 5.94 -12.81 3.75
C SER A 243 7.37 -13.32 3.55
N PHE A 244 8.34 -12.44 3.33
CA PHE A 244 9.76 -12.77 3.22
C PHE A 244 10.33 -13.44 4.49
N VAL A 245 9.87 -13.01 5.65
CA VAL A 245 10.26 -13.61 6.95
C VAL A 245 9.54 -14.93 7.23
N GLY A 246 8.58 -15.33 6.36
CA GLY A 246 7.83 -16.59 6.47
C GLY A 246 6.51 -16.48 7.23
N LEU A 247 6.08 -15.26 7.59
CA LEU A 247 4.82 -14.98 8.29
C LEU A 247 3.70 -14.49 7.37
N GLY A 248 3.93 -14.53 6.05
CA GLY A 248 2.93 -14.23 5.04
C GLY A 248 2.05 -15.42 4.67
N ILE A 249 1.47 -15.36 3.46
CA ILE A 249 0.70 -16.46 2.89
C ILE A 249 1.55 -17.74 2.91
N GLN A 250 0.96 -18.82 3.41
CA GLN A 250 1.65 -20.11 3.50
C GLN A 250 1.57 -20.88 2.18
N PRO A 251 2.62 -21.65 1.83
CA PRO A 251 2.57 -22.56 0.71
C PRO A 251 1.34 -23.48 0.78
N PRO A 252 0.77 -23.90 -0.39
CA PRO A 252 1.32 -23.75 -1.74
C PRO A 252 1.04 -22.41 -2.42
N ALA A 253 0.18 -21.54 -1.83
CA ALA A 253 -0.19 -20.26 -2.43
C ALA A 253 1.02 -19.32 -2.50
N PRO A 254 1.31 -18.70 -3.68
CA PRO A 254 2.42 -17.76 -3.81
C PRO A 254 2.05 -16.36 -3.32
N SER A 255 3.08 -15.61 -2.84
CA SER A 255 3.12 -14.16 -2.77
C SER A 255 4.51 -13.67 -3.19
N TRP A 256 4.65 -12.41 -3.56
CA TRP A 256 5.99 -11.91 -3.97
C TRP A 256 7.01 -12.07 -2.84
N GLY A 257 6.60 -11.76 -1.62
CA GLY A 257 7.48 -11.86 -0.46
C GLY A 257 7.92 -13.31 -0.17
N ASN A 258 7.01 -14.29 -0.25
CA ASN A 258 7.39 -15.67 0.01
C ASN A 258 8.27 -16.26 -1.12
N ILE A 259 8.03 -15.89 -2.40
CA ILE A 259 8.89 -16.32 -3.51
C ILE A 259 10.31 -15.78 -3.30
N ILE A 260 10.46 -14.50 -2.91
CA ILE A 260 11.77 -13.89 -2.61
C ILE A 260 12.42 -14.60 -1.41
N GLY A 261 11.65 -14.86 -0.35
CA GLY A 261 12.15 -15.52 0.85
C GLY A 261 12.61 -16.95 0.63
N GLU A 262 11.84 -17.74 -0.14
CA GLU A 262 12.19 -19.09 -0.55
C GLU A 262 13.44 -19.08 -1.47
N GLY A 263 13.44 -18.17 -2.46
CA GLY A 263 14.51 -18.05 -3.46
C GLY A 263 15.85 -17.59 -2.90
N LYS A 264 15.87 -16.88 -1.77
CA LYS A 264 17.10 -16.41 -1.12
C LYS A 264 18.13 -17.52 -0.90
N LYS A 265 17.68 -18.73 -0.58
CA LYS A 265 18.56 -19.89 -0.34
C LYS A 265 19.24 -20.40 -1.61
N TYR A 266 18.73 -20.04 -2.77
CA TYR A 266 19.17 -20.53 -4.09
C TYR A 266 19.83 -19.42 -4.92
N ILE A 267 20.14 -18.26 -4.33
CA ILE A 267 20.60 -17.08 -5.09
C ILE A 267 21.87 -17.32 -5.88
N ASP A 268 22.77 -18.17 -5.39
CA ASP A 268 24.05 -18.49 -6.03
C ASP A 268 23.89 -19.39 -7.27
N ILE A 269 22.82 -20.18 -7.36
CA ILE A 269 22.59 -21.16 -8.43
C ILE A 269 21.37 -20.80 -9.31
N ALA A 270 20.39 -20.09 -8.75
CA ALA A 270 19.12 -19.73 -9.40
C ALA A 270 18.69 -18.31 -9.00
N TRP A 271 19.55 -17.34 -9.32
CA TRP A 271 19.34 -15.91 -8.96
C TRP A 271 18.02 -15.33 -9.42
N TRP A 272 17.43 -15.87 -10.51
CA TRP A 272 16.15 -15.41 -11.07
C TRP A 272 14.98 -15.62 -10.11
N ILE A 273 15.02 -16.63 -9.23
CA ILE A 273 13.94 -16.96 -8.32
C ILE A 273 13.60 -15.78 -7.38
N PRO A 274 14.56 -15.20 -6.61
CA PRO A 274 14.25 -14.05 -5.77
C PRO A 274 14.25 -12.72 -6.55
N THR A 275 15.04 -12.60 -7.61
CA THR A 275 15.24 -11.32 -8.32
C THR A 275 14.05 -10.92 -9.15
N MET A 276 13.42 -11.86 -9.88
CA MET A 276 12.30 -11.54 -10.75
C MET A 276 11.10 -10.96 -9.97
N PRO A 277 10.56 -11.61 -8.93
CA PRO A 277 9.48 -11.00 -8.14
C PRO A 277 9.92 -9.68 -7.48
N GLY A 278 11.19 -9.54 -7.09
CA GLY A 278 11.76 -8.30 -6.59
C GLY A 278 11.68 -7.15 -7.60
N ILE A 279 11.98 -7.42 -8.87
CA ILE A 279 11.83 -6.44 -9.96
C ILE A 279 10.37 -6.01 -10.13
N PHE A 280 9.42 -6.95 -10.13
CA PHE A 280 7.99 -6.62 -10.20
C PHE A 280 7.55 -5.75 -9.02
N LEU A 281 7.99 -6.08 -7.80
CA LEU A 281 7.72 -5.31 -6.59
C LEU A 281 8.26 -3.87 -6.70
N ILE A 282 9.53 -3.71 -7.09
CA ILE A 282 10.19 -2.41 -7.25
C ILE A 282 9.50 -1.57 -8.31
N LEU A 283 9.20 -2.14 -9.48
CA LEU A 283 8.56 -1.42 -10.57
C LEU A 283 7.15 -0.97 -10.19
N LEU A 284 6.36 -1.82 -9.53
CA LEU A 284 5.01 -1.45 -9.09
C LEU A 284 5.05 -0.34 -8.04
N THR A 285 5.88 -0.48 -7.02
CA THR A 285 6.02 0.54 -5.96
C THR A 285 6.58 1.86 -6.50
N PHE A 286 7.52 1.79 -7.46
CA PHE A 286 8.02 2.96 -8.16
C PHE A 286 6.92 3.66 -8.97
N GLY A 287 6.13 2.90 -9.75
CA GLY A 287 5.01 3.45 -10.52
C GLY A 287 3.97 4.12 -9.64
N LEU A 288 3.58 3.50 -8.52
CA LEU A 288 2.63 4.06 -7.54
C LEU A 288 3.15 5.35 -6.89
N ASN A 289 4.42 5.39 -6.49
CA ASN A 289 5.03 6.59 -5.92
C ASN A 289 5.14 7.72 -6.96
N LEU A 290 5.52 7.40 -8.21
CA LEU A 290 5.59 8.39 -9.29
C LEU A 290 4.21 8.96 -9.62
N LEU A 291 3.15 8.14 -9.58
CA LEU A 291 1.77 8.58 -9.74
C LEU A 291 1.38 9.55 -8.62
N SER A 292 1.66 9.21 -7.37
CA SER A 292 1.36 10.06 -6.22
C SER A 292 2.05 11.40 -6.28
N ASP A 293 3.35 11.44 -6.57
CA ASP A 293 4.12 12.68 -6.73
C ASP A 293 3.53 13.59 -7.83
N SER A 294 2.95 12.98 -8.85
CA SER A 294 2.31 13.69 -9.95
C SER A 294 0.92 14.24 -9.61
N LEU A 295 0.21 13.59 -8.68
CA LEU A 295 -1.09 14.05 -8.18
C LEU A 295 -0.96 15.17 -7.14
N GLU A 296 0.17 15.22 -6.40
CA GLU A 296 0.44 16.25 -5.37
C GLU A 296 0.77 17.64 -5.97
N LYS A 297 1.29 17.68 -7.20
CA LYS A 297 1.64 18.93 -7.93
C LYS A 297 0.44 19.48 -8.71
#